data_4b1082cf34a966ea31dea42c6f7dc07f
#
_entry.id   4b1082cf34a966ea31dea42c6f7dc07f
#
_cell.length_a   1.000
_cell.length_b   1.000
_cell.length_c   1.000
_cell.angle_alpha   90.00
_cell.angle_beta   90.00
_cell.angle_gamma   90.00
#
_symmetry.space_group_name_H-M   'P 1'
#
loop_
_entity.id
_entity.type
_entity.pdbx_description
1 polymer ?
#
loop_
_entity_poly.entity_id
_entity_poly.type
_entity_poly.pdbx_seq_one_letter_code
_entity_poly.pdbx_strand_id
1 'polypeptide(L)'
;MVAALRSPRGASAEILRRVHAGQLSMLVSVPLFTEYEAVLTRPDHLRATHLSAAGMRRLLDELAERVVRVQGWYLWRPQLRDPADEMVLEAAVNGGAEALISFNRRDFGDAPARFGVLLITPGQFLRRLEP
;
A
#
# COMPACT_ATOMS: atom_id res chain seq x y z
N MET A 1 0.31 3.85 0.79
CA MET A 1 1.10 3.65 -0.43
C MET A 1 0.96 4.78 -1.43
N VAL A 2 -0.24 5.27 -1.73
CA VAL A 2 -0.43 6.42 -2.62
C VAL A 2 0.35 7.65 -2.12
N ALA A 3 0.32 7.91 -0.82
CA ALA A 3 1.03 9.03 -0.22
C ALA A 3 2.56 8.97 -0.42
N ALA A 4 3.13 7.78 -0.55
CA ALA A 4 4.56 7.61 -0.75
C ALA A 4 5.07 8.28 -2.01
N LEU A 5 4.32 8.18 -3.11
CA LEU A 5 4.71 8.75 -4.39
C LEU A 5 4.40 10.24 -4.48
N ARG A 6 3.54 10.77 -3.60
CA ARG A 6 3.30 12.21 -3.49
C ARG A 6 4.40 12.93 -2.75
N SER A 7 5.08 12.23 -1.84
CA SER A 7 6.12 12.80 -1.01
C SER A 7 7.37 11.91 -1.08
N PRO A 8 8.24 12.09 -2.11
CA PRO A 8 9.41 11.21 -2.27
C PRO A 8 10.38 11.25 -1.09
N ARG A 9 10.28 12.26 -0.22
CA ARG A 9 11.09 12.38 1.00
C ARG A 9 10.38 11.87 2.24
N GLY A 10 9.13 11.45 2.11
CA GLY A 10 8.35 10.98 3.25
C GLY A 10 8.68 9.54 3.63
N ALA A 11 8.20 9.14 4.81
CA ALA A 11 8.38 7.80 5.32
C ALA A 11 7.79 6.74 4.39
N SER A 12 6.69 7.04 3.71
CA SER A 12 6.07 6.13 2.75
C SER A 12 6.98 5.87 1.55
N ALA A 13 7.66 6.91 1.06
CA ALA A 13 8.61 6.76 -0.04
C ALA A 13 9.77 5.86 0.35
N GLU A 14 10.27 5.99 1.58
CA GLU A 14 11.33 5.13 2.09
C GLU A 14 10.89 3.67 2.17
N ILE A 15 9.65 3.41 2.58
CA ILE A 15 9.11 2.05 2.59
C ILE A 15 9.10 1.47 1.18
N LEU A 16 8.66 2.23 0.17
CA LEU A 16 8.67 1.77 -1.21
C LEU A 16 10.09 1.49 -1.72
N ARG A 17 11.06 2.32 -1.34
CA ARG A 17 12.47 2.07 -1.69
C ARG A 17 12.97 0.76 -1.11
N ARG A 18 12.59 0.46 0.13
CA ARG A 18 12.97 -0.80 0.79
C ARG A 18 12.29 -2.00 0.15
N VAL A 19 11.05 -1.86 -0.30
CA VAL A 19 10.36 -2.90 -1.07
C VAL A 19 11.11 -3.14 -2.39
N HIS A 20 11.42 -2.07 -3.10
CA HIS A 20 12.14 -2.15 -4.37
C HIS A 20 13.52 -2.79 -4.19
N ALA A 21 14.19 -2.51 -3.09
CA ALA A 21 15.50 -3.09 -2.76
C ALA A 21 15.42 -4.54 -2.25
N GLY A 22 14.22 -5.09 -2.09
CA GLY A 22 14.04 -6.46 -1.61
C GLY A 22 14.17 -6.63 -0.10
N GLN A 23 14.17 -5.53 0.65
CA GLN A 23 14.31 -5.56 2.11
C GLN A 23 12.99 -5.77 2.85
N LEU A 24 11.88 -5.48 2.20
CA LEU A 24 10.54 -5.63 2.75
C LEU A 24 9.64 -6.32 1.74
N SER A 25 8.71 -7.11 2.23
CA SER A 25 7.67 -7.72 1.41
C SER A 25 6.40 -6.88 1.48
N MET A 26 5.89 -6.49 0.32
CA MET A 26 4.64 -5.77 0.20
C MET A 26 3.60 -6.69 -0.41
N LEU A 27 2.45 -6.80 0.24
CA LEU A 27 1.35 -7.64 -0.23
C LEU A 27 0.38 -6.81 -1.07
N VAL A 28 0.01 -7.33 -2.21
CA VAL A 28 -1.03 -6.72 -3.06
C VAL A 28 -1.90 -7.81 -3.68
N SER A 29 -3.19 -7.51 -3.83
CA SER A 29 -4.07 -8.28 -4.70
C SER A 29 -4.07 -7.66 -6.10
N VAL A 30 -4.50 -8.41 -7.11
CA VAL A 30 -4.61 -7.87 -8.48
C VAL A 30 -5.56 -6.66 -8.51
N PRO A 31 -6.76 -6.71 -7.92
CA PRO A 31 -7.62 -5.52 -7.88
C PRO A 31 -6.97 -4.32 -7.19
N LEU A 32 -6.25 -4.54 -6.10
CA LEU A 32 -5.57 -3.47 -5.38
C LEU A 32 -4.46 -2.83 -6.22
N PHE A 33 -3.66 -3.64 -6.91
CA PHE A 33 -2.60 -3.12 -7.76
C PHE A 33 -3.18 -2.33 -8.93
N THR A 34 -4.27 -2.81 -9.52
CA THR A 34 -4.98 -2.09 -10.60
C THR A 34 -5.48 -0.72 -10.11
N GLU A 35 -6.00 -0.66 -8.88
CA GLU A 35 -6.43 0.60 -8.28
C GLU A 35 -5.25 1.56 -8.10
N TYR A 36 -4.10 1.07 -7.65
CA TYR A 36 -2.89 1.88 -7.53
C TYR A 36 -2.45 2.43 -8.89
N GLU A 37 -2.46 1.61 -9.93
CA GLU A 37 -2.13 2.08 -11.28
C GLU A 37 -3.06 3.21 -11.73
N ALA A 38 -4.35 3.03 -11.52
CA ALA A 38 -5.35 4.02 -11.92
C ALA A 38 -5.15 5.35 -11.17
N VAL A 39 -4.92 5.28 -9.86
CA VAL A 39 -4.77 6.48 -9.02
C VAL A 39 -3.44 7.19 -9.30
N LEU A 40 -2.34 6.44 -9.37
CA LEU A 40 -1.00 7.02 -9.48
C LEU A 40 -0.70 7.60 -10.86
N THR A 41 -1.44 7.18 -11.88
CA THR A 41 -1.30 7.73 -13.24
C THR A 41 -2.20 8.93 -13.49
N ARG A 42 -3.01 9.37 -12.52
CA ARG A 42 -3.82 10.58 -12.66
C ARG A 42 -2.92 11.82 -12.78
N PRO A 43 -3.31 12.82 -13.59
CA PRO A 43 -2.46 14.00 -13.81
C PRO A 43 -2.03 14.74 -12.56
N ASP A 44 -2.91 14.85 -11.55
CA ASP A 44 -2.60 15.51 -10.30
C ASP A 44 -1.52 14.77 -9.49
N HIS A 45 -1.55 13.44 -9.50
CA HIS A 45 -0.52 12.62 -8.86
C HIS A 45 0.81 12.71 -9.60
N LEU A 46 0.78 12.70 -10.93
CA LEU A 46 2.00 12.83 -11.73
C LEU A 46 2.67 14.17 -11.47
N ARG A 47 1.90 15.25 -11.37
CA ARG A 47 2.44 16.57 -11.03
C ARG A 47 3.07 16.59 -9.65
N ALA A 48 2.42 15.96 -8.67
CA ALA A 48 2.91 15.95 -7.29
C ALA A 48 4.20 15.15 -7.13
N THR A 49 4.41 14.11 -7.96
CA THR A 49 5.60 13.25 -7.89
C THR A 49 6.71 13.70 -8.84
N HIS A 50 6.46 14.68 -9.70
CA HIS A 50 7.39 15.13 -10.75
C HIS A 50 7.76 14.03 -11.74
N LEU A 51 6.94 12.99 -11.87
CA LEU A 51 7.15 11.91 -12.83
C LEU A 51 6.25 12.11 -14.05
N SER A 52 6.75 11.70 -15.22
CA SER A 52 5.93 11.57 -16.41
C SER A 52 5.05 10.32 -16.30
N ALA A 53 4.03 10.21 -17.16
CA ALA A 53 3.23 8.99 -17.22
C ALA A 53 4.08 7.77 -17.50
N ALA A 54 5.04 7.87 -18.41
CA ALA A 54 5.97 6.78 -18.73
C ALA A 54 6.86 6.42 -17.52
N GLY A 55 7.35 7.43 -16.79
CA GLY A 55 8.15 7.21 -15.60
C GLY A 55 7.37 6.52 -14.50
N MET A 56 6.10 6.91 -14.31
CA MET A 56 5.24 6.26 -13.33
C MET A 56 4.96 4.80 -13.71
N ARG A 57 4.67 4.53 -14.98
CA ARG A 57 4.44 3.17 -15.44
C ARG A 57 5.67 2.28 -15.24
N ARG A 58 6.85 2.82 -15.50
CA ARG A 58 8.10 2.09 -15.26
C ARG A 58 8.28 1.75 -13.80
N LEU A 59 8.01 2.70 -12.90
CA LEU A 59 8.07 2.47 -11.46
C LEU A 59 7.08 1.38 -11.03
N LEU A 60 5.84 1.44 -11.52
CA LEU A 60 4.83 0.45 -11.20
C LEU A 60 5.21 -0.94 -11.73
N ASP A 61 5.78 -1.03 -12.93
CA ASP A 61 6.24 -2.30 -13.49
C ASP A 61 7.35 -2.91 -12.63
N GLU A 62 8.29 -2.09 -12.17
CA GLU A 62 9.36 -2.54 -11.28
C GLU A 62 8.82 -3.01 -9.93
N LEU A 63 7.86 -2.28 -9.36
CA LEU A 63 7.21 -2.67 -8.12
C LEU A 63 6.43 -3.98 -8.28
N ALA A 64 5.77 -4.17 -9.42
CA ALA A 64 5.00 -5.39 -9.70
C ALA A 64 5.86 -6.65 -9.62
N GLU A 65 7.15 -6.55 -9.96
CA GLU A 65 8.07 -7.67 -9.86
C GLU A 65 8.50 -7.97 -8.43
N ARG A 66 8.35 -7.01 -7.53
CA ARG A 66 8.84 -7.10 -6.15
C ARG A 66 7.75 -7.41 -5.12
N VAL A 67 6.48 -7.17 -5.47
CA VAL A 67 5.38 -7.38 -4.55
C VAL A 67 4.99 -8.85 -4.47
N VAL A 68 4.42 -9.23 -3.34
CA VAL A 68 3.86 -10.56 -3.13
C VAL A 68 2.39 -10.52 -3.49
N ARG A 69 1.98 -11.32 -4.46
CA ARG A 69 0.59 -11.37 -4.91
C ARG A 69 -0.24 -12.17 -3.92
N VAL A 70 -1.35 -11.57 -3.50
CA VAL A 70 -2.32 -12.22 -2.64
C VAL A 70 -3.54 -12.57 -3.49
N GLN A 71 -3.93 -13.84 -3.47
CA GLN A 71 -5.17 -14.25 -4.10
C GLN A 71 -6.29 -14.09 -3.08
N GLY A 72 -7.10 -13.06 -3.25
CA GLY A 72 -8.21 -12.77 -2.38
C GLY A 72 -9.45 -13.53 -2.82
N TRP A 73 -9.69 -14.68 -2.25
CA TRP A 73 -10.88 -15.49 -2.53
C TRP A 73 -12.05 -15.15 -1.62
N TYR A 74 -11.82 -14.39 -0.55
CA TYR A 74 -12.85 -14.07 0.43
C TYR A 74 -13.37 -12.67 0.22
N LEU A 75 -14.63 -12.60 -0.19
CA LEU A 75 -15.41 -11.41 0.01
C LEU A 75 -15.94 -11.50 1.43
N TRP A 76 -15.17 -10.98 2.37
CA TRP A 76 -15.67 -10.77 3.71
C TRP A 76 -16.84 -9.80 3.64
N ARG A 77 -17.72 -9.82 4.59
CA ARG A 77 -18.70 -8.73 4.70
C ARG A 77 -17.93 -7.42 4.76
N PRO A 78 -18.38 -6.39 4.02
CA PRO A 78 -17.69 -5.12 4.05
C PRO A 78 -17.51 -4.63 5.50
N GLN A 79 -16.27 -4.33 5.87
CA GLN A 79 -15.92 -3.81 7.18
C GLN A 79 -15.74 -2.31 7.14
N LEU A 80 -15.52 -1.75 5.95
CA LEU A 80 -15.16 -0.37 5.75
C LEU A 80 -16.11 0.29 4.75
N ARG A 81 -16.19 1.62 4.84
CA ARG A 81 -17.08 2.39 3.96
C ARG A 81 -16.54 2.51 2.55
N ASP A 82 -15.22 2.71 2.43
CA ASP A 82 -14.57 2.95 1.15
C ASP A 82 -14.13 1.61 0.54
N PRO A 83 -14.60 1.28 -0.68
CA PRO A 83 -14.19 0.05 -1.35
C PRO A 83 -12.67 -0.05 -1.58
N ALA A 84 -11.97 1.06 -1.79
CA ALA A 84 -10.53 1.06 -1.96
C ALA A 84 -9.83 0.65 -0.66
N ASP A 85 -10.29 1.16 0.49
CA ASP A 85 -9.77 0.78 1.79
C ASP A 85 -10.08 -0.69 2.09
N GLU A 86 -11.27 -1.15 1.70
CA GLU A 86 -11.66 -2.56 1.85
C GLU A 86 -10.71 -3.48 1.09
N MET A 87 -10.28 -3.13 -0.12
CA MET A 87 -9.30 -3.91 -0.89
C MET A 87 -7.97 -4.03 -0.16
N VAL A 88 -7.53 -2.97 0.50
CA VAL A 88 -6.29 -2.97 1.29
C VAL A 88 -6.43 -3.92 2.47
N LEU A 89 -7.54 -3.82 3.20
CA LEU A 89 -7.81 -4.69 4.34
C LEU A 89 -7.87 -6.16 3.92
N GLU A 90 -8.59 -6.47 2.83
CA GLU A 90 -8.69 -7.82 2.31
C GLU A 90 -7.33 -8.40 1.95
N ALA A 91 -6.49 -7.63 1.27
CA ALA A 91 -5.14 -8.07 0.92
C ALA A 91 -4.31 -8.37 2.17
N ALA A 92 -4.39 -7.52 3.18
CA ALA A 92 -3.68 -7.71 4.44
C ALA A 92 -4.14 -8.97 5.17
N VAL A 93 -5.45 -9.16 5.28
CA VAL A 93 -6.02 -10.33 5.99
C VAL A 93 -5.72 -11.62 5.23
N ASN A 94 -6.02 -11.66 3.93
CA ASN A 94 -5.85 -12.87 3.13
C ASN A 94 -4.38 -13.25 2.93
N GLY A 95 -3.49 -12.26 2.91
CA GLY A 95 -2.06 -12.48 2.77
C GLY A 95 -1.32 -12.71 4.08
N GLY A 96 -2.02 -12.61 5.22
CA GLY A 96 -1.39 -12.78 6.52
C GLY A 96 -0.37 -11.68 6.83
N ALA A 97 -0.66 -10.44 6.45
CA ALA A 97 0.24 -9.33 6.68
C ALA A 97 0.44 -9.07 8.18
N GLU A 98 1.66 -8.72 8.55
CA GLU A 98 1.97 -8.31 9.92
C GLU A 98 1.39 -6.93 10.22
N ALA A 99 1.40 -6.04 9.22
CA ALA A 99 0.97 -4.66 9.38
C ALA A 99 0.26 -4.15 8.15
N LEU A 100 -0.74 -3.29 8.38
CA LEU A 100 -1.36 -2.43 7.38
C LEU A 100 -0.87 -1.02 7.64
N ILE A 101 -0.29 -0.38 6.65
CA ILE A 101 0.37 0.91 6.80
C ILE A 101 -0.46 1.98 6.11
N SER A 102 -0.92 2.97 6.89
CA SER A 102 -1.74 4.05 6.36
C SER A 102 -1.58 5.31 7.20
N PHE A 103 -1.65 6.47 6.55
CA PHE A 103 -1.78 7.75 7.25
C PHE A 103 -3.18 7.93 7.83
N ASN A 104 -4.19 7.33 7.23
CA ASN A 104 -5.59 7.52 7.59
C ASN A 104 -6.10 6.35 8.43
N ARG A 105 -5.63 6.25 9.68
CA ARG A 105 -6.04 5.17 10.57
C ARG A 105 -7.53 5.16 10.87
N ARG A 106 -8.19 6.33 10.83
CA ARG A 106 -9.63 6.43 11.05
C ARG A 106 -10.44 5.62 10.05
N ASP A 107 -9.99 5.56 8.81
CA ASP A 107 -10.72 4.86 7.75
C ASP A 107 -10.76 3.36 7.98
N PHE A 108 -9.81 2.82 8.74
CA PHE A 108 -9.73 1.39 9.05
C PHE A 108 -10.28 1.06 10.45
N GLY A 109 -10.30 2.02 11.36
CA GLY A 109 -10.80 1.81 12.73
C GLY A 109 -10.14 0.63 13.42
N ASP A 110 -10.95 -0.23 14.02
CA ASP A 110 -10.49 -1.44 14.69
C ASP A 110 -10.57 -2.70 13.81
N ALA A 111 -10.97 -2.56 12.55
CA ALA A 111 -11.12 -3.70 11.64
C ALA A 111 -9.83 -4.50 11.47
N PRO A 112 -8.65 -3.88 11.21
CA PRO A 112 -7.41 -4.66 11.11
C PRO A 112 -7.10 -5.46 12.38
N ALA A 113 -7.29 -4.87 13.55
CA ALA A 113 -7.00 -5.53 14.82
C ALA A 113 -7.88 -6.78 15.02
N ARG A 114 -9.12 -6.76 14.57
CA ARG A 114 -10.01 -7.91 14.65
C ARG A 114 -9.50 -9.13 13.89
N PHE A 115 -8.66 -8.90 12.90
CA PHE A 115 -8.04 -9.95 12.09
C PHE A 115 -6.56 -10.16 12.43
N GLY A 116 -6.08 -9.59 13.53
CA GLY A 116 -4.70 -9.75 13.95
C GLY A 116 -3.68 -8.96 13.14
N VAL A 117 -4.11 -7.91 12.44
CA VAL A 117 -3.24 -7.06 11.64
C VAL A 117 -2.96 -5.76 12.39
N LEU A 118 -1.70 -5.41 12.54
CA LEU A 118 -1.29 -4.17 13.18
C LEU A 118 -1.54 -2.99 12.23
N LEU A 119 -2.25 -1.97 12.69
CA LEU A 119 -2.49 -0.74 11.92
C LEU A 119 -1.56 0.36 12.41
N ILE A 120 -0.62 0.80 11.57
CA ILE A 120 0.37 1.81 11.93
C ILE A 120 0.62 2.79 10.80
N THR A 121 1.18 3.95 11.14
CA THR A 121 1.59 4.93 10.15
C THR A 121 2.93 4.54 9.52
N PRO A 122 3.27 5.09 8.33
CA PRO A 122 4.57 4.83 7.71
C PRO A 122 5.75 5.16 8.62
N GLY A 123 5.70 6.30 9.33
CA GLY A 123 6.77 6.69 10.24
C GLY A 123 6.93 5.71 11.40
N GLN A 124 5.82 5.27 11.99
CA GLN A 124 5.85 4.27 13.07
C GLN A 124 6.42 2.94 12.58
N PHE A 125 6.07 2.54 11.36
CA PHE A 125 6.60 1.31 10.78
C PHE A 125 8.11 1.36 10.62
N LEU A 126 8.64 2.45 10.08
CA LEU A 126 10.09 2.61 9.91
C LEU A 126 10.83 2.57 11.25
N ARG A 127 10.25 3.18 12.29
CA ARG A 127 10.85 3.14 13.63
C ARG A 127 10.91 1.72 14.19
N ARG A 128 9.92 0.90 13.87
CA ARG A 128 9.91 -0.51 14.32
C ARG A 128 10.99 -1.35 13.63
N LEU A 129 11.46 -0.94 12.46
CA LEU A 129 12.52 -1.63 11.72
C LEU A 129 13.92 -1.28 12.23
N GLU A 130 14.04 -0.19 12.97
CA GLU A 130 15.32 0.20 13.55
C GLU A 130 15.71 -0.76 14.67
N PRO A 131 17.01 -1.16 14.74
CA PRO A 131 17.50 -2.05 15.79
C PRO A 131 17.51 -1.40 17.16
#